data_b12f9bf8e3d80ed783062386969a924f
#
_entry.id   b12f9bf8e3d80ed783062386969a924f
#
_cell.length_a   1.000
_cell.length_b   1.000
_cell.length_c   1.000
_cell.angle_alpha   90.00
_cell.angle_beta   90.00
_cell.angle_gamma   90.00
#
_symmetry.space_group_name_H-M   'P 1'
#
loop_
_entity.id
_entity.type
_entity.pdbx_description
1 polymer ?
#
loop_
_entity_poly.entity_id
_entity_poly.type
_entity_poly.pdbx_seq_one_letter_code
_entity_poly.pdbx_strand_id
1 'polypeptide(L)'
;MTLTKYEKEDIILFNEGEDTAHIQTYNAGLRKRLAVFSKKHPDLYRLEKSFAQGGVIYALDKSRLSIRLQAPYSEERRRKASENAK
;
A
#
# COMPACT_ATOMS: atom_id res chain seq x y z
N MET A 1 20.55 15.23 -2.23
CA MET A 1 20.75 14.21 -1.19
C MET A 1 19.78 13.05 -1.38
N THR A 2 20.27 11.85 -1.18
CA THR A 2 19.45 10.64 -1.29
C THR A 2 18.86 10.32 0.08
N LEU A 3 17.59 9.95 0.11
CA LEU A 3 16.95 9.53 1.35
C LEU A 3 17.50 8.17 1.79
N THR A 4 17.67 7.97 3.08
CA THR A 4 18.02 6.68 3.64
C THR A 4 16.79 5.77 3.64
N LYS A 5 16.99 4.48 3.88
CA LYS A 5 15.87 3.54 4.00
C LYS A 5 14.91 3.93 5.13
N TYR A 6 15.44 4.51 6.21
CA TYR A 6 14.63 4.92 7.35
C TYR A 6 13.79 6.16 7.07
N GLU A 7 14.24 7.01 6.15
CA GLU A 7 13.51 8.21 5.75
C GLU A 7 12.43 7.91 4.71
N LYS A 8 12.51 6.77 4.04
CA LYS A 8 11.52 6.33 3.06
C LYS A 8 10.40 5.59 3.75
N GLU A 9 9.49 6.34 4.34
CA GLU A 9 8.37 5.78 5.09
C GLU A 9 7.13 5.60 4.21
N ASP A 10 6.40 4.51 4.45
CA ASP A 10 5.10 4.30 3.85
C ASP A 10 4.05 4.67 4.90
N ILE A 11 3.17 5.60 4.55
CA ILE A 11 2.18 6.13 5.48
C ILE A 11 0.79 5.97 4.87
N ILE A 12 -0.12 5.39 5.65
CA ILE A 12 -1.52 5.27 5.26
C ILE A 12 -2.34 6.09 6.25
N LEU A 13 -3.06 7.09 5.73
CA LEU A 13 -3.86 8.00 6.54
C LEU A 13 -5.32 7.89 6.18
N PHE A 14 -6.16 7.66 7.15
CA PHE A 14 -7.62 7.72 7.00
C PHE A 14 -8.24 7.99 8.37
N ASN A 15 -9.49 8.44 8.37
CA ASN A 15 -10.24 8.65 9.60
C ASN A 15 -11.70 8.26 9.40
N GLU A 16 -12.45 8.25 10.49
CA GLU A 16 -13.85 7.80 10.44
C GLU A 16 -14.79 8.82 9.78
N GLY A 17 -14.39 10.08 9.75
CA GLY A 17 -15.24 11.15 9.23
C GLY A 17 -15.12 11.43 7.74
N GLU A 18 -14.16 10.82 7.06
CA GLU A 18 -13.92 11.06 5.64
C GLU A 18 -14.02 9.77 4.84
N ASP A 19 -14.44 9.91 3.58
CA ASP A 19 -14.53 8.79 2.65
C ASP A 19 -13.25 8.56 1.86
N THR A 20 -12.25 9.41 2.06
CA THR A 20 -10.99 9.37 1.34
C THR A 20 -9.86 8.92 2.25
N ALA A 21 -9.02 8.05 1.73
CA ALA A 21 -7.77 7.66 2.37
C ALA A 21 -6.60 8.16 1.53
N HIS A 22 -5.43 8.30 2.17
CA HIS A 22 -4.22 8.76 1.49
C HIS A 22 -3.09 7.77 1.75
N ILE A 23 -2.37 7.41 0.70
CA ILE A 23 -1.21 6.53 0.80
C ILE A 23 0.01 7.29 0.30
N GLN A 24 0.98 7.46 1.19
CA GLN A 24 2.30 7.99 0.83
C GLN A 24 3.26 6.82 0.82
N THR A 25 3.98 6.63 -0.27
CA THR A 25 4.89 5.50 -0.37
C THR A 25 6.08 5.79 -1.26
N TYR A 26 7.22 5.18 -0.93
CA TYR A 26 8.41 5.13 -1.76
C TYR A 26 8.63 3.72 -2.33
N ASN A 27 7.77 2.78 -1.97
CA ASN A 27 7.89 1.39 -2.39
C ASN A 27 7.57 1.24 -3.88
N ALA A 28 8.52 0.73 -4.66
CA ALA A 28 8.38 0.62 -6.11
C ALA A 28 7.20 -0.27 -6.53
N GLY A 29 7.01 -1.39 -5.85
CA GLY A 29 5.92 -2.31 -6.15
C GLY A 29 4.56 -1.67 -5.88
N LEU A 30 4.42 -1.01 -4.74
CA LEU A 30 3.17 -0.34 -4.38
C LEU A 30 2.89 0.84 -5.30
N ARG A 31 3.91 1.61 -5.67
CA ARG A 31 3.76 2.70 -6.63
C ARG A 31 3.23 2.21 -7.97
N LYS A 32 3.76 1.10 -8.47
CA LYS A 32 3.29 0.51 -9.73
C LYS A 32 1.84 0.08 -9.64
N ARG A 33 1.46 -0.54 -8.53
CA ARG A 33 0.08 -0.98 -8.32
C ARG A 33 -0.88 0.22 -8.26
N LEU A 34 -0.50 1.27 -7.53
CA LEU A 34 -1.30 2.48 -7.44
C LEU A 34 -1.45 3.14 -8.80
N ALA A 35 -0.38 3.20 -9.59
CA ALA A 35 -0.43 3.78 -10.92
C ALA A 35 -1.38 3.00 -11.84
N VAL A 36 -1.34 1.67 -11.78
CA VAL A 36 -2.23 0.83 -12.58
C VAL A 36 -3.69 1.05 -12.17
N PHE A 37 -3.97 1.04 -10.86
CA PHE A 37 -5.33 1.25 -10.38
C PHE A 37 -5.84 2.66 -10.70
N SER A 38 -4.97 3.65 -10.61
CA SER A 38 -5.32 5.04 -10.94
C SER A 38 -5.67 5.18 -12.43
N LYS A 39 -4.94 4.47 -13.28
CA LYS A 39 -5.21 4.49 -14.71
C LYS A 39 -6.52 3.79 -15.06
N LYS A 40 -6.81 2.67 -14.41
CA LYS A 40 -8.03 1.90 -14.64
C LYS A 40 -9.26 2.51 -13.98
N HIS A 41 -9.07 3.13 -12.83
CA HIS A 41 -10.16 3.66 -12.00
C HIS A 41 -9.84 5.07 -11.52
N PRO A 42 -9.76 6.05 -12.44
CA PRO A 42 -9.34 7.42 -12.08
C PRO A 42 -10.29 8.11 -11.11
N ASP A 43 -11.54 7.66 -11.02
CA ASP A 43 -12.50 8.20 -10.07
C ASP A 43 -12.25 7.73 -8.63
N LEU A 44 -11.56 6.61 -8.48
CA LEU A 44 -11.33 5.98 -7.18
C LEU A 44 -9.90 6.15 -6.66
N TYR A 45 -8.94 6.37 -7.55
CA TYR A 45 -7.52 6.50 -7.21
C TYR A 45 -6.95 7.72 -7.92
N ARG A 46 -6.34 8.63 -7.19
CA ARG A 46 -5.83 9.87 -7.76
C ARG A 46 -4.46 10.22 -7.20
N LEU A 47 -3.51 10.46 -8.09
CA LEU A 47 -2.19 10.93 -7.69
C LEU A 47 -2.31 12.38 -7.21
N GLU A 48 -1.92 12.63 -5.96
CA GLU A 48 -1.95 13.97 -5.38
C GLU A 48 -0.60 14.67 -5.45
N LYS A 49 0.48 13.92 -5.23
CA LYS A 49 1.81 14.53 -5.16
C LYS A 49 2.89 13.51 -5.51
N SER A 50 3.94 14.00 -6.17
CA SER A 50 5.15 13.23 -6.41
C SER A 50 6.32 13.96 -5.78
N PHE A 51 7.25 13.19 -5.19
CA PHE A 51 8.45 13.73 -4.59
C PHE A 51 9.67 13.43 -5.44
N ALA A 52 10.69 14.30 -5.38
CA ALA A 52 11.90 14.15 -6.18
C ALA A 52 12.65 12.84 -5.93
N GLN A 53 12.48 12.26 -4.74
CA GLN A 53 13.18 11.03 -4.36
C GLN A 53 12.41 9.76 -4.72
N GLY A 54 11.37 9.87 -5.51
CA GLY A 54 10.59 8.73 -5.97
C GLY A 54 9.39 8.38 -5.12
N GLY A 55 9.05 9.21 -4.14
CA GLY A 55 7.85 9.03 -3.34
C GLY A 55 6.61 9.60 -4.02
N VAL A 56 5.46 9.07 -3.69
CA VAL A 56 4.17 9.54 -4.21
C VAL A 56 3.14 9.55 -3.09
N ILE A 57 2.13 10.41 -3.25
CA ILE A 57 0.93 10.37 -2.42
C ILE A 57 -0.26 10.17 -3.35
N TYR A 58 -1.05 9.13 -3.07
CA TYR A 58 -2.30 8.88 -3.77
C TYR A 58 -3.47 9.06 -2.82
N ALA A 59 -4.52 9.69 -3.31
CA ALA A 59 -5.82 9.71 -2.65
C ALA A 59 -6.67 8.61 -3.27
N LEU A 60 -7.37 7.87 -2.43
CA LEU A 60 -8.26 6.81 -2.91
C LEU A 60 -9.52 6.78 -2.07
N ASP A 61 -10.57 6.22 -2.66
CA ASP A 61 -11.82 6.02 -1.92
C ASP A 61 -11.54 5.03 -0.79
N LYS A 62 -11.94 5.39 0.42
CA LYS A 62 -11.66 4.58 1.62
C LYS A 62 -12.22 3.16 1.51
N SER A 63 -13.30 2.96 0.76
CA SER A 63 -13.88 1.65 0.54
C SER A 63 -12.98 0.70 -0.26
N ARG A 64 -11.98 1.27 -0.97
CA ARG A 64 -11.01 0.49 -1.72
C ARG A 64 -9.79 0.10 -0.91
N LEU A 65 -9.67 0.62 0.31
CA LEU A 65 -8.56 0.30 1.20
C LEU A 65 -8.95 -0.86 2.11
N SER A 66 -8.13 -1.90 2.09
CA SER A 66 -8.32 -3.05 2.97
C SER A 66 -7.02 -3.34 3.70
N ILE A 67 -7.09 -3.35 5.00
CA ILE A 67 -5.93 -3.67 5.84
C ILE A 67 -6.15 -5.06 6.40
N ARG A 68 -5.19 -5.93 6.15
CA ARG A 68 -5.28 -7.31 6.54
C ARG A 68 -4.18 -7.65 7.53
N LEU A 69 -4.58 -8.01 8.74
CA LEU A 69 -3.67 -8.50 9.75
C LEU A 69 -3.75 -10.02 9.77
N GLN A 70 -2.59 -10.65 9.83
CA GLN A 70 -2.52 -12.11 9.81
C GLN A 70 -1.91 -12.61 11.11
N ALA A 71 -2.55 -13.61 11.70
CA ALA A 71 -1.98 -14.27 12.86
C ALA A 71 -0.79 -15.12 12.38
N PRO A 72 0.23 -15.31 13.24
CA PRO A 72 1.32 -16.20 12.86
C PRO A 72 0.81 -17.63 12.76
N TYR A 73 1.37 -18.38 11.81
CA TYR A 73 1.03 -19.78 11.67
C TYR A 73 1.55 -20.58 12.87
N SER A 74 0.75 -21.55 13.33
CA SER A 74 1.23 -22.56 14.25
C SER A 74 2.19 -23.48 13.49
N GLU A 75 3.02 -24.22 14.21
CA GLU A 75 3.93 -25.19 13.59
C GLU A 75 3.20 -26.17 12.68
N GLU A 76 2.05 -26.62 13.14
CA GLU A 76 1.21 -27.53 12.39
C GLU A 76 0.75 -26.97 11.06
N ARG A 77 0.30 -25.71 11.07
CA ARG A 77 -0.14 -25.02 9.85
C ARG A 77 1.02 -24.75 8.91
N ARG A 78 2.20 -24.43 9.44
CA ARG A 78 3.41 -24.25 8.64
C ARG A 78 3.77 -25.52 7.91
N ARG A 79 3.67 -26.65 8.59
CA ARG A 79 3.97 -27.95 8.02
C ARG A 79 3.03 -28.28 6.86
N LYS A 80 1.73 -28.07 7.06
CA LYS A 80 0.72 -28.28 6.01
C LYS A 80 0.94 -27.37 4.82
N ALA A 81 1.23 -26.10 5.05
CA ALA A 81 1.50 -25.15 3.97
C ALA A 81 2.72 -25.57 3.16
N SER A 82 3.77 -26.03 3.83
CA SER A 82 4.98 -26.51 3.18
C SER A 82 4.72 -27.75 2.32
N GLU A 83 3.91 -28.69 2.82
CA GLU A 83 3.55 -29.89 2.09
C GLU A 83 2.70 -29.59 0.86
N ASN A 84 1.78 -28.66 0.97
CA ASN A 84 0.89 -28.28 -0.13
C ASN A 84 1.57 -27.41 -1.18
N ALA A 85 2.70 -26.81 -0.86
CA ALA A 85 3.44 -25.96 -1.78
C ALA A 85 4.32 -26.71 -2.77
N LYS A 86 4.38 -28.01 -2.67
CA LYS A 86 5.19 -28.84 -3.57
C LYS A 86 4.54 -29.00 -4.95
#